data_28216a357a12d18fbc8e420b221f907c
#
_entry.id   28216a357a12d18fbc8e420b221f907c
#
_cell.length_a   1.000
_cell.length_b   1.000
_cell.length_c   1.000
_cell.angle_alpha   90.00
_cell.angle_beta   90.00
_cell.angle_gamma   90.00
#
_symmetry.space_group_name_H-M   'P 1'
#
loop_
_entity.id
_entity.type
_entity.pdbx_description
1 polymer ?
#
loop_
_entity_poly.entity_id
_entity_poly.type
_entity_poly.pdbx_seq_one_letter_code
_entity_poly.pdbx_strand_id
1 'polypeptide(L)'
;MANPAELEASERYMAIARRWFTEGWAGNLAMADGIFGEELRTNGVQVGVAGPVARIRDRLIGFPDLTTSIEDMFVSGDKLAVTLMWRGTHTGPYGGVAATGRPVEVRDSAIWHFRGGKVTQIFTLQDQFIMLKQIGYLPEGVHAA
;
A
#
# COMPACT_ATOMS: atom_id res chain seq x y z
N MET A 1 4.97 -18.74 23.24
CA MET A 1 3.82 -17.86 23.58
C MET A 1 4.33 -16.44 23.72
N ALA A 2 3.68 -15.49 23.06
CA ALA A 2 4.04 -14.08 23.15
C ALA A 2 3.74 -13.53 24.56
N ASN A 3 4.61 -12.66 25.08
CA ASN A 3 4.38 -11.98 26.35
C ASN A 3 3.44 -10.77 26.17
N PRO A 4 2.88 -10.20 27.25
CA PRO A 4 1.96 -9.06 27.13
C PRO A 4 2.52 -7.85 26.37
N ALA A 5 3.80 -7.53 26.53
CA ALA A 5 4.41 -6.39 25.82
C ALA A 5 4.50 -6.64 24.31
N GLU A 6 4.79 -7.87 23.90
CA GLU A 6 4.79 -8.27 22.48
C GLU A 6 3.39 -8.21 21.87
N LEU A 7 2.37 -8.63 22.62
CA LEU A 7 0.97 -8.55 22.19
C LEU A 7 0.52 -7.10 22.03
N GLU A 8 0.87 -6.22 22.96
CA GLU A 8 0.56 -4.79 22.88
C GLU A 8 1.25 -4.14 21.68
N ALA A 9 2.52 -4.48 21.42
CA ALA A 9 3.24 -3.99 20.24
C ALA A 9 2.59 -4.47 18.96
N SER A 10 2.21 -5.75 18.88
CA SER A 10 1.52 -6.31 17.72
C SER A 10 0.20 -5.61 17.43
N GLU A 11 -0.61 -5.37 18.44
CA GLU A 11 -1.89 -4.66 18.30
C GLU A 11 -1.68 -3.23 17.82
N ARG A 12 -0.66 -2.55 18.37
CA ARG A 12 -0.32 -1.18 17.98
C ARG A 12 0.12 -1.12 16.51
N TYR A 13 0.97 -2.05 16.07
CA TYR A 13 1.44 -2.11 14.68
C TYR A 13 0.29 -2.36 13.71
N MET A 14 -0.61 -3.28 14.06
CA MET A 14 -1.78 -3.56 13.24
C MET A 14 -2.74 -2.37 13.17
N ALA A 15 -2.93 -1.64 14.27
CA ALA A 15 -3.76 -0.43 14.29
C ALA A 15 -3.17 0.67 13.40
N ILE A 16 -1.85 0.87 13.44
CA ILE A 16 -1.14 1.83 12.58
C ILE A 16 -1.33 1.46 11.11
N ALA A 17 -1.10 0.21 10.77
CA ALA A 17 -1.24 -0.27 9.38
C ALA A 17 -2.68 -0.13 8.88
N ARG A 18 -3.65 -0.51 9.70
CA ARG A 18 -5.07 -0.42 9.37
C ARG A 18 -5.47 1.02 9.06
N ARG A 19 -5.03 1.97 9.86
CA ARG A 19 -5.30 3.39 9.65
C ARG A 19 -4.65 3.92 8.36
N TRP A 20 -3.43 3.52 8.09
CA TRP A 20 -2.76 3.95 6.85
C TRP A 20 -3.47 3.41 5.61
N PHE A 21 -3.78 2.13 5.59
CA PHE A 21 -4.43 1.51 4.42
C PHE A 21 -5.88 1.95 4.23
N THR A 22 -6.55 2.48 5.24
CA THR A 22 -7.90 3.04 5.13
C THR A 22 -7.86 4.56 5.00
N GLU A 23 -7.52 5.28 6.06
CA GLU A 23 -7.54 6.75 6.09
C GLU A 23 -6.45 7.38 5.23
N GLY A 24 -5.22 6.85 5.29
CA GLY A 24 -4.09 7.34 4.50
C GLY A 24 -4.36 7.19 3.00
N TRP A 25 -4.78 6.02 2.58
CA TRP A 25 -5.10 5.73 1.18
C TRP A 25 -6.38 6.43 0.70
N ALA A 26 -7.22 6.91 1.61
CA ALA A 26 -8.36 7.76 1.27
C ALA A 26 -7.99 9.24 1.12
N GLY A 27 -6.72 9.60 1.36
CA GLY A 27 -6.23 10.95 1.13
C GLY A 27 -5.68 11.67 2.36
N ASN A 28 -5.76 11.09 3.56
CA ASN A 28 -5.15 11.67 4.75
C ASN A 28 -3.64 11.38 4.77
N LEU A 29 -2.92 12.00 3.83
CA LEU A 29 -1.49 11.74 3.62
C LEU A 29 -0.61 12.31 4.73
N ALA A 30 -1.10 13.32 5.46
CA ALA A 30 -0.36 13.95 6.56
C ALA A 30 -0.05 12.96 7.70
N MET A 31 -0.84 11.89 7.87
CA MET A 31 -0.57 10.88 8.88
C MET A 31 0.72 10.10 8.63
N ALA A 32 1.28 10.16 7.43
CA ALA A 32 2.54 9.49 7.08
C ALA A 32 3.71 9.92 7.98
N ASP A 33 3.75 11.18 8.39
CA ASP A 33 4.83 11.71 9.26
C ASP A 33 4.91 10.99 10.61
N GLY A 34 3.79 10.53 11.13
CA GLY A 34 3.72 9.77 12.37
C GLY A 34 3.97 8.27 12.20
N ILE A 35 3.96 7.76 10.99
CA ILE A 35 4.04 6.31 10.69
C ILE A 35 5.41 5.91 10.17
N PHE A 36 5.94 6.64 9.19
CA PHE A 36 7.15 6.27 8.46
C PHE A 36 8.37 7.03 8.97
N GLY A 37 9.50 6.35 9.06
CA GLY A 37 10.77 6.96 9.44
C GLY A 37 11.36 7.82 8.31
N GLU A 38 12.19 8.81 8.69
CA GLU A 38 12.82 9.73 7.74
C GLU A 38 13.72 9.00 6.73
N GLU A 39 14.32 7.88 7.14
CA GLU A 39 15.22 7.08 6.31
C GLU A 39 14.51 5.82 5.75
N LEU A 40 13.20 5.85 5.63
CA LEU A 40 12.41 4.73 5.10
C LEU A 40 12.99 4.23 3.78
N ARG A 41 13.13 2.91 3.67
CA ARG A 41 13.49 2.23 2.43
C ARG A 41 12.30 1.41 1.93
N THR A 42 12.00 1.55 0.65
CA THR A 42 11.00 0.73 -0.02
C THR A 42 11.69 -0.10 -1.11
N ASN A 43 11.56 -1.42 -0.99
CA ASN A 43 12.22 -2.37 -1.91
C ASN A 43 13.72 -2.07 -2.07
N GLY A 44 14.40 -1.74 -0.97
CA GLY A 44 15.83 -1.47 -0.93
C GLY A 44 16.25 -0.05 -1.31
N VAL A 45 15.32 0.82 -1.71
CA VAL A 45 15.63 2.21 -2.10
C VAL A 45 15.18 3.17 -1.01
N GLN A 46 16.07 4.07 -0.59
CA GLN A 46 15.74 5.09 0.39
C GLN A 46 14.81 6.13 -0.24
N VAL A 47 13.61 6.25 0.31
CA VAL A 47 12.57 7.14 -0.20
C VAL A 47 12.06 8.13 0.85
N GLY A 48 12.30 7.85 2.13
CA GLY A 48 11.80 8.65 3.24
C GLY A 48 10.28 8.66 3.33
N VAL A 49 9.75 9.56 4.15
CA VAL A 49 8.30 9.73 4.33
C VAL A 49 7.61 10.14 3.02
N ALA A 50 8.32 10.87 2.18
CA ALA A 50 7.79 11.32 0.88
C ALA A 50 7.43 10.16 -0.07
N GLY A 51 8.08 9.00 0.07
CA GLY A 51 7.84 7.84 -0.79
C GLY A 51 6.40 7.35 -0.76
N PRO A 52 5.89 6.90 0.41
CA PRO A 52 4.50 6.48 0.53
C PRO A 52 3.49 7.57 0.18
N VAL A 53 3.78 8.82 0.55
CA VAL A 53 2.91 9.96 0.22
C VAL A 53 2.77 10.14 -1.28
N ALA A 54 3.91 10.18 -2.00
CA ALA A 54 3.89 10.35 -3.46
C ALA A 54 3.17 9.19 -4.16
N ARG A 55 3.44 7.96 -3.70
CA ARG A 55 2.82 6.76 -4.26
C ARG A 55 1.29 6.80 -4.16
N ILE A 56 0.76 7.16 -3.00
CA ILE A 56 -0.68 7.20 -2.80
C ILE A 56 -1.30 8.42 -3.50
N ARG A 57 -0.60 9.56 -3.51
CA ARG A 57 -1.05 10.74 -4.27
C ARG A 57 -1.22 10.42 -5.74
N ASP A 58 -0.25 9.78 -6.36
CA ASP A 58 -0.32 9.38 -7.76
C ASP A 58 -1.48 8.42 -8.02
N ARG A 59 -1.68 7.48 -7.11
CA ARG A 59 -2.79 6.52 -7.20
C ARG A 59 -4.14 7.22 -7.10
N LEU A 60 -4.29 8.20 -6.22
CA LEU A 60 -5.52 8.97 -6.07
C LEU A 60 -5.80 9.90 -7.27
N ILE A 61 -4.77 10.34 -7.97
CA ILE A 61 -4.94 11.06 -9.23
C ILE A 61 -5.56 10.15 -10.28
N GLY A 62 -5.06 8.93 -10.40
CA GLY A 62 -5.57 7.95 -11.37
C GLY A 62 -6.94 7.37 -10.98
N PHE A 63 -7.13 7.15 -9.68
CA PHE A 63 -8.30 6.47 -9.12
C PHE A 63 -8.86 7.28 -7.94
N PRO A 64 -9.56 8.40 -8.20
CA PRO A 64 -10.05 9.29 -7.12
C PRO A 64 -11.04 8.63 -6.16
N ASP A 65 -11.73 7.60 -6.61
CA ASP A 65 -12.71 6.82 -5.84
C ASP A 65 -12.10 5.58 -5.15
N LEU A 66 -10.78 5.55 -4.99
CA LEU A 66 -10.05 4.43 -4.41
C LEU A 66 -10.62 4.01 -3.06
N THR A 67 -10.87 2.71 -2.92
CA THR A 67 -11.23 2.06 -1.67
C THR A 67 -10.35 0.85 -1.42
N THR A 68 -10.19 0.48 -0.16
CA THR A 68 -9.35 -0.64 0.25
C THR A 68 -10.11 -1.61 1.13
N SER A 69 -9.72 -2.88 1.07
CA SER A 69 -10.12 -3.88 2.06
C SER A 69 -8.93 -4.76 2.40
N ILE A 70 -8.61 -4.86 3.69
CA ILE A 70 -7.54 -5.72 4.17
C ILE A 70 -8.05 -7.15 4.17
N GLU A 71 -7.34 -8.04 3.49
CA GLU A 71 -7.70 -9.46 3.39
C GLU A 71 -7.08 -10.26 4.53
N ASP A 72 -5.82 -9.99 4.84
CA ASP A 72 -5.09 -10.67 5.91
C ASP A 72 -3.99 -9.77 6.45
N MET A 73 -3.71 -9.89 7.73
CA MET A 73 -2.67 -9.10 8.39
C MET A 73 -2.21 -9.82 9.65
N PHE A 74 -0.90 -9.90 9.84
CA PHE A 74 -0.33 -10.48 11.05
C PHE A 74 1.01 -9.85 11.39
N VAL A 75 1.42 -10.00 12.64
CA VAL A 75 2.68 -9.46 13.16
C VAL A 75 3.52 -10.59 13.75
N SER A 76 4.80 -10.58 13.45
CA SER A 76 5.80 -11.43 14.07
C SER A 76 6.99 -10.57 14.49
N GLY A 77 7.16 -10.39 15.79
CA GLY A 77 8.20 -9.49 16.32
C GLY A 77 7.97 -8.04 15.90
N ASP A 78 8.91 -7.47 15.17
CA ASP A 78 8.87 -6.11 14.66
C ASP A 78 8.45 -6.03 13.18
N LYS A 79 7.92 -7.12 12.65
CA LYS A 79 7.49 -7.23 11.25
C LYS A 79 5.99 -7.42 11.14
N LEU A 80 5.39 -6.70 10.21
CA LEU A 80 3.97 -6.82 9.90
C LEU A 80 3.83 -7.22 8.43
N ALA A 81 3.03 -8.27 8.19
CA ALA A 81 2.66 -8.68 6.85
C ALA A 81 1.19 -8.36 6.61
N VAL A 82 0.88 -7.89 5.41
CA VAL A 82 -0.47 -7.54 5.02
C VAL A 82 -0.73 -7.87 3.57
N THR A 83 -1.92 -8.40 3.29
CA THR A 83 -2.49 -8.46 1.95
C THR A 83 -3.78 -7.66 1.93
N LEU A 84 -3.95 -6.87 0.89
CA LEU A 84 -5.13 -6.05 0.74
C LEU A 84 -5.57 -5.98 -0.72
N MET A 85 -6.83 -5.69 -0.90
CA MET A 85 -7.42 -5.40 -2.20
C MET A 85 -7.74 -3.91 -2.26
N TRP A 86 -7.37 -3.24 -3.34
CA TRP A 86 -7.87 -1.91 -3.59
C TRP A 86 -8.66 -1.87 -4.90
N ARG A 87 -9.64 -1.00 -4.94
CA ARG A 87 -10.54 -0.84 -6.06
C ARG A 87 -10.64 0.63 -6.41
N GLY A 88 -10.90 0.90 -7.67
CA GLY A 88 -11.12 2.25 -8.13
C GLY A 88 -11.55 2.28 -9.59
N THR A 89 -11.84 3.47 -10.09
CA THR A 89 -12.17 3.71 -11.50
C THR A 89 -11.09 4.60 -12.11
N HIS A 90 -10.53 4.18 -13.24
CA HIS A 90 -9.44 4.87 -13.92
C HIS A 90 -9.93 6.13 -14.61
N THR A 91 -10.20 7.18 -13.83
CA THR A 91 -10.74 8.45 -14.32
C THR A 91 -9.72 9.57 -14.43
N GLY A 92 -8.49 9.33 -13.97
CA GLY A 92 -7.34 10.22 -14.15
C GLY A 92 -6.16 9.47 -14.74
N PRO A 93 -5.10 10.19 -15.17
CA PRO A 93 -3.90 9.53 -15.71
C PRO A 93 -3.19 8.76 -14.60
N TYR A 94 -2.63 7.60 -14.97
CA TYR A 94 -1.84 6.80 -14.04
C TYR A 94 -0.77 6.02 -14.80
N GLY A 95 0.48 6.11 -14.31
CA GLY A 95 1.59 5.37 -14.90
C GLY A 95 1.85 5.71 -16.38
N GLY A 96 1.56 6.93 -16.81
CA GLY A 96 1.68 7.34 -18.21
C GLY A 96 0.50 6.92 -19.10
N VAL A 97 -0.52 6.29 -18.52
CA VAL A 97 -1.72 5.86 -19.25
C VAL A 97 -2.85 6.86 -19.02
N ALA A 98 -3.40 7.41 -20.09
CA ALA A 98 -4.55 8.32 -20.03
C ALA A 98 -5.77 7.60 -19.47
N ALA A 99 -6.67 8.35 -18.80
CA ALA A 99 -7.89 7.82 -18.20
C ALA A 99 -8.71 6.97 -19.20
N THR A 100 -9.09 5.78 -18.77
CA THR A 100 -9.88 4.84 -19.59
C THR A 100 -11.33 4.71 -19.13
N GLY A 101 -11.64 5.18 -17.90
CA GLY A 101 -12.95 4.99 -17.29
C GLY A 101 -13.23 3.58 -16.81
N ARG A 102 -12.24 2.68 -16.87
CA ARG A 102 -12.42 1.28 -16.51
C ARG A 102 -12.25 1.05 -15.01
N PRO A 103 -13.04 0.14 -14.41
CA PRO A 103 -12.85 -0.25 -13.02
C PRO A 103 -11.63 -1.15 -12.88
N VAL A 104 -10.94 -1.04 -11.73
CA VAL A 104 -9.86 -1.92 -11.35
C VAL A 104 -10.10 -2.53 -9.99
N GLU A 105 -9.57 -3.75 -9.81
CA GLU A 105 -9.51 -4.45 -8.54
C GLU A 105 -8.13 -5.10 -8.47
N VAL A 106 -7.29 -4.61 -7.55
CA VAL A 106 -5.86 -4.93 -7.55
C VAL A 106 -5.44 -5.39 -6.16
N ARG A 107 -4.79 -6.54 -6.10
CA ARG A 107 -4.19 -7.04 -4.86
C ARG A 107 -2.83 -6.42 -4.65
N ASP A 108 -2.59 -5.98 -3.43
CA ASP A 108 -1.32 -5.45 -2.97
C ASP A 108 -0.87 -6.25 -1.74
N SER A 109 0.42 -6.46 -1.62
CA SER A 109 1.00 -7.21 -0.52
C SER A 109 2.23 -6.47 -0.02
N ALA A 110 2.39 -6.39 1.29
CA ALA A 110 3.53 -5.68 1.87
C ALA A 110 4.01 -6.35 3.15
N ILE A 111 5.30 -6.19 3.41
CA ILE A 111 5.91 -6.48 4.70
C ILE A 111 6.53 -5.19 5.19
N TRP A 112 6.14 -4.77 6.40
CA TRP A 112 6.66 -3.60 7.08
C TRP A 112 7.58 -4.01 8.22
N HIS A 113 8.73 -3.34 8.32
CA HIS A 113 9.61 -3.49 9.47
C HIS A 113 9.52 -2.23 10.33
N PHE A 114 9.21 -2.42 11.61
CA PHE A 114 9.14 -1.36 12.61
C PHE A 114 10.45 -1.24 13.37
N ARG A 115 10.84 -0.01 13.68
CA ARG A 115 11.96 0.29 14.56
C ARG A 115 11.70 1.62 15.25
N GLY A 116 11.80 1.63 16.59
CA GLY A 116 11.54 2.84 17.35
C GLY A 116 10.12 3.37 17.17
N GLY A 117 9.14 2.49 16.96
CA GLY A 117 7.74 2.85 16.77
C GLY A 117 7.38 3.34 15.37
N LYS A 118 8.33 3.35 14.43
CA LYS A 118 8.12 3.79 13.05
C LYS A 118 8.47 2.70 12.05
N VAL A 119 7.84 2.75 10.88
CA VAL A 119 8.15 1.86 9.76
C VAL A 119 9.44 2.36 9.09
N THR A 120 10.44 1.50 9.05
CA THR A 120 11.77 1.84 8.48
C THR A 120 12.08 1.10 7.21
N GLN A 121 11.39 -0.01 6.94
CA GLN A 121 11.49 -0.75 5.69
C GLN A 121 10.12 -1.25 5.24
N ILE A 122 9.90 -1.19 3.95
CA ILE A 122 8.74 -1.76 3.27
C ILE A 122 9.23 -2.64 2.13
N PHE A 123 8.77 -3.89 2.10
CA PHE A 123 8.82 -4.72 0.91
C PHE A 123 7.41 -4.85 0.38
N THR A 124 7.17 -4.45 -0.86
CA THR A 124 5.81 -4.40 -1.41
C THR A 124 5.77 -4.91 -2.84
N LEU A 125 4.70 -5.62 -3.15
CA LEU A 125 4.38 -6.09 -4.49
C LEU A 125 2.90 -5.82 -4.75
N GLN A 126 2.62 -5.17 -5.88
CA GLN A 126 1.29 -4.97 -6.39
C GLN A 126 1.12 -5.82 -7.64
N ASP A 127 -0.06 -6.35 -7.87
CA ASP A 127 -0.38 -7.05 -9.11
C ASP A 127 -0.54 -6.05 -10.26
N GLN A 128 0.59 -5.51 -10.70
CA GLN A 128 0.68 -4.50 -11.75
C GLN A 128 0.19 -5.05 -13.09
N PHE A 129 0.45 -6.32 -13.35
CA PHE A 129 0.02 -6.96 -14.59
C PHE A 129 -1.50 -6.97 -14.71
N ILE A 130 -2.20 -7.39 -13.66
CA ILE A 130 -3.66 -7.40 -13.63
C ILE A 130 -4.22 -5.99 -13.79
N MET A 131 -3.63 -5.01 -13.10
CA MET A 131 -4.06 -3.62 -13.22
C MET A 131 -3.95 -3.11 -14.66
N LEU A 132 -2.80 -3.32 -15.31
CA LEU A 132 -2.57 -2.89 -16.68
C LEU A 132 -3.54 -3.58 -17.65
N LYS A 133 -3.83 -4.85 -17.41
CA LYS A 133 -4.81 -5.60 -18.19
C LYS A 133 -6.22 -5.03 -18.03
N GLN A 134 -6.62 -4.74 -16.79
CA GLN A 134 -7.94 -4.20 -16.48
C GLN A 134 -8.20 -2.83 -17.11
N ILE A 135 -7.18 -1.97 -17.16
CA ILE A 135 -7.30 -0.66 -17.82
C ILE A 135 -7.10 -0.72 -19.34
N GLY A 136 -6.88 -1.92 -19.88
CA GLY A 136 -6.77 -2.12 -21.33
C GLY A 136 -5.44 -1.70 -21.94
N TYR A 137 -4.39 -1.55 -21.15
CA TYR A 137 -3.06 -1.17 -21.64
C TYR A 137 -2.31 -2.32 -22.30
N LEU A 138 -2.52 -3.55 -21.83
CA LEU A 138 -1.86 -4.73 -22.40
C LEU A 138 -2.62 -5.25 -23.62
N PRO A 139 -1.89 -5.69 -24.67
CA PRO A 139 -2.52 -6.32 -25.84
C PRO A 139 -3.36 -7.54 -25.46
N GLU A 140 -4.39 -7.84 -26.28
CA GLU A 140 -5.13 -9.08 -26.17
C GLU A 140 -4.18 -10.27 -26.33
N GLY A 141 -4.47 -11.36 -25.59
CA GLY A 141 -3.64 -12.57 -25.62
C GLY A 141 -2.47 -12.57 -24.65
N VAL A 142 -2.17 -11.45 -23.96
CA VAL A 142 -1.20 -11.43 -22.88
C VAL A 142 -1.88 -11.93 -21.61
N HIS A 143 -1.35 -12.99 -21.03
CA HIS A 143 -1.92 -13.64 -19.86
C HIS A 143 -0.89 -13.75 -18.73
N ALA A 144 -1.36 -13.62 -17.47
CA ALA A 144 -0.56 -14.02 -16.32
C ALA A 144 -0.36 -15.54 -16.34
N ALA A 145 0.80 -15.98 -15.95
CA ALA A 145 1.10 -17.39 -15.81
C ALA A 145 0.28 -18.03 -14.68
#